data_0e4e08b5f82a07d2da4a2d7681c9e46b
#
_entry.id   0e4e08b5f82a07d2da4a2d7681c9e46b
#
_cell.length_a   1.000
_cell.length_b   1.000
_cell.length_c   1.000
_cell.angle_alpha   90.00
_cell.angle_beta   90.00
_cell.angle_gamma   90.00
#
_symmetry.space_group_name_H-M   'P 1'
#
loop_
_entity.id
_entity.type
_entity.pdbx_description
1 polymer ?
#
loop_
_entity_poly.entity_id
_entity_poly.type
_entity_poly.pdbx_seq_one_letter_code
_entity_poly.pdbx_strand_id
1 'polypeptide(L)'
;QSKARREYGQTVLEGVHLLQVYLEAGYTPKQVYLPESKNTHPEIRNLISSLDEDCITWVGNEALSKITSLNDADDVMTWIEIPPQGDLPLSGDCVVLDRLQDPGNVGTVLRSAAASGIRQIVLGNDCVDIWSPKVLRAGMGAHFLLDIYSRVFLPQWLDAYQDKIWATALDGRNPSDLYQLD
;
A
#
# COMPACT_ATOMS: atom_id res chain seq x y z
N GLN A 1 2.39 -3.90 -16.82
CA GLN A 1 1.78 -4.05 -15.47
C GLN A 1 1.28 -2.71 -14.91
N SER A 2 2.07 -1.64 -14.88
CA SER A 2 1.65 -0.33 -14.34
C SER A 2 0.44 0.26 -15.09
N LYS A 3 0.43 0.17 -16.44
CA LYS A 3 -0.70 0.63 -17.26
C LYS A 3 -1.99 -0.14 -16.94
N ALA A 4 -1.89 -1.47 -16.79
CA ALA A 4 -3.05 -2.32 -16.47
C ALA A 4 -3.62 -1.99 -15.08
N ARG A 5 -2.77 -1.76 -14.05
CA ARG A 5 -3.25 -1.31 -12.74
C ARG A 5 -4.08 -0.03 -12.81
N ARG A 6 -3.60 0.93 -13.62
CA ARG A 6 -4.31 2.21 -13.80
C ARG A 6 -5.63 2.08 -14.54
N GLU A 7 -5.65 1.20 -15.53
CA GLU A 7 -6.81 0.99 -16.40
C GLU A 7 -7.92 0.23 -15.68
N TYR A 8 -7.56 -0.81 -14.92
CA TYR A 8 -8.54 -1.71 -14.27
C TYR A 8 -8.71 -1.44 -12.78
N GLY A 9 -7.93 -0.56 -12.17
CA GLY A 9 -8.01 -0.32 -10.73
C GLY A 9 -7.71 -1.53 -9.87
N GLN A 10 -6.81 -2.41 -10.34
CA GLN A 10 -6.52 -3.70 -9.70
C GLN A 10 -5.03 -3.90 -9.52
N THR A 11 -4.66 -4.65 -8.48
CA THR A 11 -3.27 -5.02 -8.22
C THR A 11 -3.18 -6.41 -7.60
N VAL A 12 -1.97 -6.87 -7.35
CA VAL A 12 -1.69 -8.16 -6.74
C VAL A 12 -0.87 -7.96 -5.48
N LEU A 13 -1.31 -8.58 -4.40
CA LEU A 13 -0.56 -8.72 -3.17
C LEU A 13 0.24 -10.02 -3.26
N GLU A 14 1.51 -9.97 -2.93
CA GLU A 14 2.41 -11.13 -2.94
C GLU A 14 2.80 -11.49 -1.50
N GLY A 15 2.46 -12.69 -1.08
CA GLY A 15 2.79 -13.24 0.23
C GLY A 15 1.63 -13.34 1.20
N VAL A 16 1.76 -14.28 2.15
CA VAL A 16 0.76 -14.57 3.21
C VAL A 16 0.49 -13.36 4.07
N HIS A 17 1.55 -12.65 4.46
CA HIS A 17 1.43 -11.49 5.35
C HIS A 17 0.55 -10.36 4.76
N LEU A 18 0.71 -10.04 3.47
CA LEU A 18 -0.11 -9.01 2.83
C LEU A 18 -1.58 -9.43 2.74
N LEU A 19 -1.86 -10.70 2.45
CA LEU A 19 -3.23 -11.22 2.49
C LEU A 19 -3.82 -11.10 3.90
N GLN A 20 -3.07 -11.48 4.93
CA GLN A 20 -3.51 -11.39 6.31
C GLN A 20 -3.90 -9.96 6.68
N VAL A 21 -3.01 -8.99 6.47
CA VAL A 21 -3.28 -7.57 6.80
C VAL A 21 -4.48 -7.03 6.00
N TYR A 22 -4.62 -7.44 4.74
CA TYR A 22 -5.74 -7.06 3.88
C TYR A 22 -7.09 -7.54 4.45
N LEU A 23 -7.15 -8.80 4.89
CA LEU A 23 -8.34 -9.38 5.51
C LEU A 23 -8.64 -8.77 6.89
N GLU A 24 -7.61 -8.55 7.72
CA GLU A 24 -7.73 -7.89 9.03
C GLU A 24 -8.23 -6.45 8.91
N ALA A 25 -7.90 -5.76 7.83
CA ALA A 25 -8.43 -4.44 7.51
C ALA A 25 -9.90 -4.46 7.00
N GLY A 26 -10.52 -5.63 6.90
CA GLY A 26 -11.92 -5.79 6.53
C GLY A 26 -12.19 -5.84 5.02
N TYR A 27 -11.17 -5.98 4.20
CA TYR A 27 -11.32 -6.08 2.74
C TYR A 27 -11.52 -7.53 2.29
N THR A 28 -12.20 -7.70 1.15
CA THR A 28 -12.42 -8.99 0.51
C THR A 28 -11.67 -9.07 -0.81
N PRO A 29 -10.81 -10.08 -1.03
CA PRO A 29 -10.08 -10.24 -2.28
C PRO A 29 -11.00 -10.67 -3.43
N LYS A 30 -10.59 -10.38 -4.66
CA LYS A 30 -11.25 -10.93 -5.85
C LYS A 30 -10.92 -12.40 -6.05
N GLN A 31 -9.66 -12.75 -5.84
CA GLN A 31 -9.17 -14.12 -6.01
C GLN A 31 -7.88 -14.31 -5.20
N VAL A 32 -7.74 -15.46 -4.58
CA VAL A 32 -6.53 -15.91 -3.89
C VAL A 32 -5.99 -17.13 -4.61
N TYR A 33 -4.76 -17.05 -5.08
CA TYR A 33 -4.02 -18.16 -5.70
C TYR A 33 -3.06 -18.74 -4.69
N LEU A 34 -3.20 -20.00 -4.42
CA LEU A 34 -2.44 -20.73 -3.40
C LEU A 34 -1.64 -21.88 -4.07
N PRO A 35 -0.38 -22.08 -3.67
CA PRO A 35 0.37 -23.23 -4.15
C PRO A 35 -0.19 -24.53 -3.57
N GLU A 36 -0.38 -25.54 -4.41
CA GLU A 36 -0.87 -26.87 -3.99
C GLU A 36 -0.02 -27.49 -2.88
N SER A 37 1.28 -27.20 -2.85
CA SER A 37 2.20 -27.62 -1.80
C SER A 37 1.81 -27.14 -0.39
N LYS A 38 1.04 -26.06 -0.28
CA LYS A 38 0.58 -25.47 0.99
C LYS A 38 -0.87 -25.83 1.37
N ASN A 39 -1.49 -26.77 0.66
CA ASN A 39 -2.90 -27.10 0.87
C ASN A 39 -3.23 -27.68 2.26
N THR A 40 -2.24 -28.22 2.95
CA THR A 40 -2.35 -28.76 4.32
C THR A 40 -1.74 -27.86 5.39
N HIS A 41 -1.18 -26.69 4.99
CA HIS A 41 -0.51 -25.79 5.94
C HIS A 41 -1.54 -25.13 6.87
N PRO A 42 -1.42 -25.31 8.21
CA PRO A 42 -2.46 -24.88 9.15
C PRO A 42 -2.73 -23.36 9.11
N GLU A 43 -1.67 -22.55 8.99
CA GLU A 43 -1.77 -21.09 8.92
C GLU A 43 -2.56 -20.65 7.69
N ILE A 44 -2.26 -21.23 6.51
CA ILE A 44 -2.96 -20.94 5.27
C ILE A 44 -4.44 -21.34 5.38
N ARG A 45 -4.72 -22.54 5.91
CA ARG A 45 -6.09 -23.03 6.10
C ARG A 45 -6.89 -22.13 7.02
N ASN A 46 -6.29 -21.67 8.12
CA ASN A 46 -6.93 -20.75 9.05
C ASN A 46 -7.20 -19.39 8.37
N LEU A 47 -6.22 -18.86 7.64
CA LEU A 47 -6.31 -17.56 6.97
C LEU A 47 -7.44 -17.52 5.94
N ILE A 48 -7.60 -18.57 5.14
CA ILE A 48 -8.61 -18.64 4.07
C ILE A 48 -9.97 -19.16 4.56
N SER A 49 -10.09 -19.59 5.81
CA SER A 49 -11.33 -20.18 6.36
C SER A 49 -12.53 -19.22 6.34
N SER A 50 -12.27 -17.92 6.31
CA SER A 50 -13.30 -16.86 6.23
C SER A 50 -13.66 -16.47 4.81
N LEU A 51 -13.00 -17.04 3.79
CA LEU A 51 -13.23 -16.72 2.39
C LEU A 51 -14.18 -17.73 1.74
N ASP A 52 -14.96 -17.26 0.77
CA ASP A 52 -15.76 -18.13 -0.07
C ASP A 52 -14.86 -19.05 -0.90
N GLU A 53 -15.27 -20.31 -1.09
CA GLU A 53 -14.49 -21.29 -1.85
C GLU A 53 -14.25 -20.83 -3.30
N ASP A 54 -15.19 -20.13 -3.91
CA ASP A 54 -15.08 -19.58 -5.27
C ASP A 54 -13.98 -18.50 -5.37
N CYS A 55 -13.58 -17.92 -4.25
CA CYS A 55 -12.50 -16.93 -4.17
C CYS A 55 -11.11 -17.57 -4.13
N ILE A 56 -11.02 -18.92 -4.04
CA ILE A 56 -9.77 -19.64 -3.80
C ILE A 56 -9.45 -20.52 -5.01
N THR A 57 -8.23 -20.39 -5.51
CA THR A 57 -7.70 -21.26 -6.57
C THR A 57 -6.38 -21.88 -6.15
N TRP A 58 -6.34 -23.21 -6.10
CA TRP A 58 -5.11 -23.96 -5.90
C TRP A 58 -4.40 -24.14 -7.25
N VAL A 59 -3.10 -23.84 -7.28
CA VAL A 59 -2.30 -23.84 -8.51
C VAL A 59 -0.97 -24.56 -8.29
N GLY A 60 -0.47 -25.18 -9.35
CA GLY A 60 0.88 -25.75 -9.31
C GLY A 60 1.95 -24.67 -9.14
N ASN A 61 3.03 -25.00 -8.44
CA ASN A 61 4.10 -24.06 -8.12
C ASN A 61 4.71 -23.39 -9.37
N GLU A 62 4.80 -24.11 -10.50
CA GLU A 62 5.28 -23.55 -11.78
C GLU A 62 4.40 -22.43 -12.33
N ALA A 63 3.10 -22.45 -12.04
CA ALA A 63 2.18 -21.40 -12.50
C ALA A 63 2.42 -20.10 -11.74
N LEU A 64 2.62 -20.18 -10.43
CA LEU A 64 2.92 -19.01 -9.58
C LEU A 64 4.27 -18.39 -9.95
N SER A 65 5.30 -19.18 -10.20
CA SER A 65 6.63 -18.69 -10.57
C SER A 65 6.66 -17.83 -11.83
N LYS A 66 5.71 -18.04 -12.75
CA LYS A 66 5.57 -17.25 -13.98
C LYS A 66 4.91 -15.90 -13.78
N ILE A 67 4.20 -15.71 -12.67
CA ILE A 67 3.37 -14.53 -12.42
C ILE A 67 4.01 -13.65 -11.35
N THR A 68 4.70 -14.24 -10.38
CA THR A 68 5.37 -13.53 -9.29
C THR A 68 6.61 -12.77 -9.73
N SER A 69 6.89 -11.66 -9.09
CA SER A 69 8.18 -10.97 -9.15
C SER A 69 9.14 -11.43 -8.05
N LEU A 70 8.71 -12.37 -7.20
CA LEU A 70 9.51 -12.96 -6.12
C LEU A 70 10.40 -14.10 -6.64
N ASN A 71 11.57 -14.25 -6.04
CA ASN A 71 12.49 -15.34 -6.33
C ASN A 71 11.97 -16.69 -5.80
N ASP A 72 11.09 -16.67 -4.80
CA ASP A 72 10.46 -17.85 -4.21
C ASP A 72 9.02 -17.96 -4.73
N ALA A 73 8.83 -18.91 -5.66
CA ALA A 73 7.55 -19.19 -6.32
C ALA A 73 6.48 -19.82 -5.41
N ASP A 74 6.81 -20.07 -4.16
CA ASP A 74 5.98 -20.80 -3.20
C ASP A 74 5.02 -19.92 -2.38
N ASP A 75 4.81 -18.71 -2.82
CA ASP A 75 4.04 -17.75 -2.02
C ASP A 75 2.63 -17.49 -2.55
N VAL A 76 1.76 -17.07 -1.65
CA VAL A 76 0.36 -16.72 -1.93
C VAL A 76 0.30 -15.48 -2.80
N MET A 77 -0.55 -15.49 -3.82
CA MET A 77 -0.87 -14.32 -4.64
C MET A 77 -2.34 -13.95 -4.50
N THR A 78 -2.60 -12.71 -4.14
CA THR A 78 -3.95 -12.22 -3.92
C THR A 78 -4.28 -11.12 -4.90
N TRP A 79 -5.30 -11.34 -5.71
CA TRP A 79 -5.82 -10.34 -6.64
C TRP A 79 -6.87 -9.47 -5.94
N ILE A 80 -6.65 -8.17 -5.94
CA ILE A 80 -7.51 -7.21 -5.26
C ILE A 80 -7.94 -6.05 -6.17
N GLU A 81 -9.05 -5.44 -5.83
CA GLU A 81 -9.35 -4.08 -6.27
C GLU A 81 -8.58 -3.08 -5.43
N ILE A 82 -8.01 -2.06 -6.08
CA ILE A 82 -7.40 -0.93 -5.38
C ILE A 82 -8.54 -0.14 -4.73
N PRO A 83 -8.47 0.13 -3.42
CA PRO A 83 -9.47 0.94 -2.75
C PRO A 83 -9.69 2.28 -3.47
N PRO A 84 -10.94 2.71 -3.66
CA PRO A 84 -11.22 3.97 -4.32
C PRO A 84 -10.63 5.14 -3.52
N GLN A 85 -10.06 6.09 -4.22
CA GLN A 85 -9.57 7.33 -3.63
C GLN A 85 -10.77 8.22 -3.31
N GLY A 86 -10.85 8.71 -2.06
CA GLY A 86 -11.84 9.68 -1.63
C GLY A 86 -11.53 11.11 -2.09
N ASP A 87 -12.28 12.06 -1.57
CA ASP A 87 -12.00 13.48 -1.76
C ASP A 87 -10.69 13.87 -1.08
N LEU A 88 -9.93 14.76 -1.72
CA LEU A 88 -8.65 15.24 -1.17
C LEU A 88 -8.85 15.95 0.17
N PRO A 89 -8.04 15.65 1.19
CA PRO A 89 -8.13 16.34 2.47
C PRO A 89 -7.73 17.82 2.31
N LEU A 90 -8.49 18.70 2.91
CA LEU A 90 -8.17 20.12 2.94
C LEU A 90 -7.69 20.60 4.31
N SER A 91 -7.68 19.71 5.30
CA SER A 91 -7.23 19.95 6.67
C SER A 91 -6.90 18.63 7.38
N GLY A 92 -6.34 18.72 8.59
CA GLY A 92 -5.96 17.58 9.43
C GLY A 92 -4.53 17.10 9.18
N ASP A 93 -4.04 16.25 10.07
CA ASP A 93 -2.67 15.74 9.96
C ASP A 93 -2.51 14.88 8.70
N CYS A 94 -1.56 15.26 7.86
CA CYS A 94 -1.29 14.53 6.63
C CYS A 94 0.22 14.50 6.31
N VAL A 95 0.67 13.42 5.68
CA VAL A 95 2.02 13.31 5.12
C VAL A 95 1.96 13.52 3.62
N VAL A 96 2.79 14.44 3.12
CA VAL A 96 2.89 14.77 1.70
C VAL A 96 4.20 14.25 1.13
N LEU A 97 4.14 13.49 0.06
CA LEU A 97 5.30 12.98 -0.67
C LEU A 97 5.39 13.68 -2.03
N ASP A 98 6.48 14.41 -2.24
CA ASP A 98 6.79 15.07 -3.52
C ASP A 98 7.97 14.36 -4.19
N ARG A 99 7.75 13.86 -5.41
CA ARG A 99 8.77 13.22 -6.28
C ARG A 99 9.55 12.07 -5.62
N LEU A 100 8.96 11.36 -4.68
CA LEU A 100 9.60 10.22 -4.02
C LEU A 100 9.48 8.97 -4.92
N GLN A 101 10.65 8.52 -5.44
CA GLN A 101 10.72 7.45 -6.45
C GLN A 101 11.14 6.09 -5.89
N ASP A 102 11.80 6.06 -4.74
CA ASP A 102 12.27 4.82 -4.14
C ASP A 102 11.15 4.07 -3.41
N PRO A 103 10.82 2.82 -3.81
CA PRO A 103 9.76 2.03 -3.18
C PRO A 103 10.00 1.74 -1.70
N GLY A 104 11.26 1.55 -1.30
CA GLY A 104 11.64 1.28 0.08
C GLY A 104 11.37 2.47 0.98
N ASN A 105 11.75 3.67 0.53
CA ASN A 105 11.52 4.90 1.25
C ASN A 105 10.02 5.19 1.39
N VAL A 106 9.25 5.04 0.31
CA VAL A 106 7.79 5.18 0.37
C VAL A 106 7.20 4.20 1.38
N GLY A 107 7.57 2.92 1.30
CA GLY A 107 7.09 1.90 2.24
C GLY A 107 7.41 2.24 3.70
N THR A 108 8.62 2.76 3.96
CA THR A 108 9.02 3.19 5.30
C THR A 108 8.16 4.36 5.80
N VAL A 109 7.89 5.34 4.96
CA VAL A 109 7.02 6.48 5.33
C VAL A 109 5.60 6.00 5.63
N LEU A 110 5.02 5.13 4.80
CA LEU A 110 3.68 4.59 5.05
C LEU A 110 3.59 3.87 6.39
N ARG A 111 4.56 3.02 6.70
CA ARG A 111 4.62 2.31 7.98
C ARG A 111 4.76 3.26 9.16
N SER A 112 5.61 4.26 9.05
CA SER A 112 5.81 5.27 10.09
C SER A 112 4.54 6.10 10.32
N ALA A 113 3.87 6.53 9.26
CA ALA A 113 2.61 7.27 9.34
C ALA A 113 1.52 6.43 10.03
N ALA A 114 1.33 5.18 9.61
CA ALA A 114 0.37 4.27 10.22
C ALA A 114 0.65 4.06 11.72
N ALA A 115 1.93 3.85 12.09
CA ALA A 115 2.34 3.66 13.47
C ALA A 115 2.16 4.92 14.34
N SER A 116 2.24 6.11 13.74
CA SER A 116 2.06 7.40 14.42
C SER A 116 0.60 7.86 14.46
N GLY A 117 -0.33 7.10 13.86
CA GLY A 117 -1.74 7.47 13.79
C GLY A 117 -2.08 8.51 12.72
N ILE A 118 -1.13 8.93 11.89
CA ILE A 118 -1.39 9.82 10.75
C ILE A 118 -1.95 8.97 9.62
N ARG A 119 -3.21 9.20 9.27
CA ARG A 119 -3.92 8.37 8.30
C ARG A 119 -3.84 8.88 6.86
N GLN A 120 -3.75 10.19 6.67
CA GLN A 120 -3.85 10.83 5.36
C GLN A 120 -2.47 10.92 4.69
N ILE A 121 -2.34 10.30 3.51
CA ILE A 121 -1.10 10.30 2.73
C ILE A 121 -1.39 10.86 1.34
N VAL A 122 -0.76 11.97 1.00
CA VAL A 122 -0.90 12.64 -0.30
C VAL A 122 0.39 12.47 -1.11
N LEU A 123 0.28 11.90 -2.31
CA LEU A 123 1.41 11.71 -3.21
C LEU A 123 1.26 12.56 -4.48
N GLY A 124 2.29 13.32 -4.78
CA GLY A 124 2.37 14.08 -6.03
C GLY A 124 2.41 13.19 -7.28
N ASN A 125 2.16 13.80 -8.43
CA ASN A 125 2.11 13.14 -9.73
C ASN A 125 3.38 12.34 -10.06
N ASP A 126 4.53 12.84 -9.62
CA ASP A 126 5.85 12.31 -9.94
C ASP A 126 6.40 11.33 -8.89
N CYS A 127 5.55 10.82 -7.99
CA CYS A 127 5.91 9.75 -7.08
C CYS A 127 5.83 8.37 -7.76
N VAL A 128 6.55 7.39 -7.18
CA VAL A 128 6.43 5.99 -7.60
C VAL A 128 4.98 5.52 -7.49
N ASP A 129 4.60 4.56 -8.33
CA ASP A 129 3.27 3.93 -8.26
C ASP A 129 3.08 3.23 -6.92
N ILE A 130 2.27 3.86 -6.04
CA ILE A 130 2.03 3.44 -4.65
C ILE A 130 1.44 2.03 -4.56
N TRP A 131 0.67 1.62 -5.58
CA TRP A 131 0.04 0.30 -5.66
C TRP A 131 0.90 -0.74 -6.41
N SER A 132 2.15 -0.42 -6.70
CA SER A 132 3.07 -1.41 -7.30
C SER A 132 3.43 -2.51 -6.29
N PRO A 133 3.65 -3.77 -6.73
CA PRO A 133 4.03 -4.86 -5.82
C PRO A 133 5.27 -4.56 -4.97
N LYS A 134 6.20 -3.77 -5.49
CA LYS A 134 7.42 -3.37 -4.76
C LYS A 134 7.09 -2.46 -3.57
N VAL A 135 6.20 -1.47 -3.76
CA VAL A 135 5.77 -0.55 -2.69
C VAL A 135 4.86 -1.27 -1.71
N LEU A 136 3.94 -2.10 -2.18
CA LEU A 136 3.07 -2.92 -1.32
C LEU A 136 3.88 -3.80 -0.37
N ARG A 137 4.93 -4.47 -0.86
CA ARG A 137 5.85 -5.24 -0.01
C ARG A 137 6.61 -4.36 0.98
N ALA A 138 7.20 -3.27 0.51
CA ALA A 138 7.94 -2.34 1.38
C ALA A 138 7.06 -1.73 2.47
N GLY A 139 5.80 -1.46 2.16
CA GLY A 139 4.78 -0.95 3.08
C GLY A 139 4.21 -1.99 4.05
N MET A 140 4.46 -3.30 3.82
CA MET A 140 4.01 -4.40 4.69
C MET A 140 2.52 -4.31 5.06
N GLY A 141 1.65 -3.87 4.13
CA GLY A 141 0.21 -3.75 4.36
C GLY A 141 -0.26 -2.44 4.99
N ALA A 142 0.63 -1.50 5.33
CA ALA A 142 0.24 -0.19 5.86
C ALA A 142 -0.74 0.55 4.94
N HIS A 143 -0.74 0.26 3.64
CA HIS A 143 -1.69 0.80 2.66
C HIS A 143 -3.15 0.65 3.08
N PHE A 144 -3.49 -0.45 3.72
CA PHE A 144 -4.87 -0.77 4.09
C PHE A 144 -5.32 -0.14 5.41
N LEU A 145 -4.40 0.54 6.10
CA LEU A 145 -4.64 1.30 7.32
C LEU A 145 -4.68 2.82 7.08
N LEU A 146 -4.42 3.26 5.85
CA LEU A 146 -4.22 4.65 5.46
C LEU A 146 -5.20 5.09 4.38
N ASP A 147 -5.52 6.36 4.39
CA ASP A 147 -6.29 7.05 3.36
C ASP A 147 -5.29 7.62 2.34
N ILE A 148 -5.12 6.96 1.21
CA ILE A 148 -4.07 7.26 0.23
C ILE A 148 -4.65 8.04 -0.95
N TYR A 149 -4.06 9.20 -1.21
CA TYR A 149 -4.38 10.09 -2.32
C TYR A 149 -3.16 10.18 -3.24
N SER A 150 -3.23 9.55 -4.38
CA SER A 150 -2.12 9.48 -5.33
C SER A 150 -2.36 10.33 -6.58
N ARG A 151 -1.27 10.71 -7.26
CA ARG A 151 -1.30 11.53 -8.48
C ARG A 151 -1.98 12.88 -8.27
N VAL A 152 -1.67 13.51 -7.15
CA VAL A 152 -2.19 14.82 -6.82
C VAL A 152 -1.32 15.89 -7.47
N PHE A 153 -1.94 16.88 -8.10
CA PHE A 153 -1.23 18.08 -8.52
C PHE A 153 -0.98 18.97 -7.31
N LEU A 154 0.15 18.74 -6.66
CA LEU A 154 0.50 19.34 -5.36
C LEU A 154 0.38 20.86 -5.31
N PRO A 155 0.80 21.66 -6.32
CA PRO A 155 0.67 23.12 -6.22
C PRO A 155 -0.76 23.57 -5.98
N GLN A 156 -1.73 23.06 -6.73
CA GLN A 156 -3.14 23.41 -6.58
C GLN A 156 -3.72 22.91 -5.24
N TRP A 157 -3.33 21.72 -4.82
CA TRP A 157 -3.80 21.16 -3.56
C TRP A 157 -3.25 21.92 -2.36
N LEU A 158 -1.96 22.30 -2.38
CA LEU A 158 -1.31 23.08 -1.32
C LEU A 158 -1.94 24.48 -1.15
N ASP A 159 -2.37 25.11 -2.26
CA ASP A 159 -3.10 26.40 -2.20
C ASP A 159 -4.46 26.27 -1.53
N ALA A 160 -5.08 25.11 -1.57
CA ALA A 160 -6.39 24.84 -0.99
C ALA A 160 -6.33 24.29 0.45
N TYR A 161 -5.18 23.79 0.87
CA TYR A 161 -5.01 23.19 2.19
C TYR A 161 -5.00 24.25 3.30
N GLN A 162 -5.77 24.02 4.36
CA GLN A 162 -6.11 25.05 5.34
C GLN A 162 -5.19 25.11 6.57
N ASP A 163 -4.49 24.02 6.84
CA ASP A 163 -3.63 23.94 8.01
C ASP A 163 -2.16 24.26 7.68
N LYS A 164 -1.35 24.42 8.71
CA LYS A 164 0.06 24.76 8.59
C LYS A 164 0.85 23.66 7.88
N ILE A 165 1.67 24.05 6.91
CA ILE A 165 2.50 23.16 6.13
C ILE A 165 3.94 23.23 6.60
N TRP A 166 4.53 22.05 6.88
CA TRP A 166 5.93 21.89 7.22
C TRP A 166 6.64 21.15 6.10
N ALA A 167 7.69 21.74 5.55
CA ALA A 167 8.51 21.09 4.53
C ALA A 167 9.88 20.70 5.07
N THR A 168 10.32 19.48 4.75
CA THR A 168 11.69 19.04 5.05
C THR A 168 12.62 19.42 3.90
N ALA A 169 13.76 20.03 4.22
CA ALA A 169 14.81 20.40 3.27
C ALA A 169 16.19 20.21 3.90
N LEU A 170 17.22 20.05 3.06
CA LEU A 170 18.60 19.84 3.55
C LEU A 170 19.14 21.05 4.35
N ASP A 171 18.64 22.25 4.06
CA ASP A 171 18.94 23.51 4.71
C ASP A 171 17.86 23.97 5.69
N GLY A 172 16.94 23.08 6.02
CA GLY A 172 15.86 23.31 6.97
C GLY A 172 16.33 23.49 8.41
N ARG A 173 15.49 24.10 9.25
CA ARG A 173 15.73 24.17 10.69
C ARG A 173 15.51 22.80 11.35
N ASN A 174 16.23 22.55 12.45
CA ASN A 174 15.98 21.34 13.23
C ASN A 174 14.55 21.36 13.79
N PRO A 175 13.76 20.28 13.64
CA PRO A 175 12.41 20.20 14.22
C PRO A 175 12.34 20.54 15.71
N SER A 176 13.37 20.17 16.50
CA SER A 176 13.45 20.52 17.91
C SER A 176 13.49 22.03 18.20
N ASP A 177 13.98 22.83 17.23
CA ASP A 177 14.04 24.28 17.37
C ASP A 177 12.69 24.96 17.11
N LEU A 178 11.74 24.24 16.50
CA LEU A 178 10.42 24.73 16.15
C LEU A 178 9.42 24.65 17.32
N TYR A 179 9.69 23.81 18.31
CA TYR A 179 8.87 23.70 19.53
C TYR A 179 9.22 24.73 20.62
N GLN A 180 10.23 25.57 20.37
CA GLN A 180 10.65 26.63 21.31
C GLN A 180 10.09 28.02 20.95
N LEU A 181 9.16 28.09 19.99
CA LEU A 181 8.64 29.35 19.43
C LEU A 181 7.19 29.65 19.86
N ASP A 182 6.70 29.09 20.97
CA ASP A 182 5.43 29.46 21.62
C ASP A 182 5.68 30.40 22.81
#